data_4fc71b38f6bd615d4bae3b9d3f3ef946
#
_entry.id   4fc71b38f6bd615d4bae3b9d3f3ef946
#
_cell.length_a   1.000
_cell.length_b   1.000
_cell.length_c   1.000
_cell.angle_alpha   90.00
_cell.angle_beta   90.00
_cell.angle_gamma   90.00
#
_symmetry.space_group_name_H-M   'P 1'
#
loop_
_entity.id
_entity.type
_entity.pdbx_description
1 polymer ?
#
loop_
_entity_poly.entity_id
_entity_poly.type
_entity_poly.pdbx_seq_one_letter_code
_entity_poly.pdbx_strand_id
1 'polypeptide(L)'
;MFVKKEQLFIDFSSIAWEYPAEGIRRKVMAYGDQLMAVYVEFKKGAIGAMHSHPHLQITYIQSGSFDVQIDGNKERQKGGDFYYIPANAVHGVVALEDSILIDFFTPMREDFIPKEVKAMEAVGA
;
A
#
# COMPACT_ATOMS: atom_id res chain seq x y z
N MET A 1 4.41 -10.53 -13.02
CA MET A 1 3.13 -10.20 -13.67
C MET A 1 2.35 -9.24 -12.78
N PHE A 2 1.69 -8.28 -13.37
CA PHE A 2 0.82 -7.37 -12.62
C PHE A 2 -0.59 -7.96 -12.52
N VAL A 3 -1.28 -7.73 -11.39
CA VAL A 3 -2.65 -8.23 -11.20
C VAL A 3 -3.62 -7.57 -12.18
N LYS A 4 -4.63 -8.30 -12.60
CA LYS A 4 -5.69 -7.75 -13.47
C LYS A 4 -6.76 -7.06 -12.61
N LYS A 5 -7.31 -5.97 -13.13
CA LYS A 5 -8.45 -5.27 -12.51
C LYS A 5 -9.61 -6.25 -12.33
N GLU A 6 -10.20 -6.29 -11.12
CA GLU A 6 -11.32 -7.16 -10.75
C GLU A 6 -11.01 -8.66 -10.87
N GLN A 7 -9.74 -9.04 -10.86
CA GLN A 7 -9.34 -10.46 -10.79
C GLN A 7 -9.86 -11.05 -9.48
N LEU A 8 -10.51 -12.22 -9.56
CA LEU A 8 -11.19 -12.80 -8.39
C LEU A 8 -10.26 -13.54 -7.46
N PHE A 9 -9.31 -14.29 -7.99
CA PHE A 9 -8.36 -15.07 -7.19
C PHE A 9 -6.94 -14.72 -7.60
N ILE A 10 -6.12 -14.36 -6.63
CA ILE A 10 -4.76 -13.89 -6.87
C ILE A 10 -3.77 -14.78 -6.12
N ASP A 11 -2.84 -15.39 -6.87
CA ASP A 11 -1.73 -16.11 -6.29
C ASP A 11 -0.62 -15.11 -5.96
N PHE A 12 -0.31 -14.98 -4.70
CA PHE A 12 0.71 -14.05 -4.21
C PHE A 12 2.04 -14.22 -4.94
N SER A 13 2.45 -15.46 -5.17
CA SER A 13 3.75 -15.74 -5.81
C SER A 13 3.81 -15.33 -7.28
N SER A 14 2.66 -15.19 -7.94
CA SER A 14 2.60 -14.82 -9.37
C SER A 14 2.74 -13.32 -9.60
N ILE A 15 2.58 -12.50 -8.56
CA ILE A 15 2.64 -11.04 -8.69
C ILE A 15 4.07 -10.56 -8.51
N ALA A 16 4.55 -9.75 -9.44
CA ALA A 16 5.89 -9.19 -9.38
C ALA A 16 6.01 -8.13 -8.28
N TRP A 17 7.18 -8.08 -7.65
CA TRP A 17 7.49 -7.01 -6.71
C TRP A 17 7.73 -5.69 -7.44
N GLU A 18 7.26 -4.61 -6.84
CA GLU A 18 7.65 -3.25 -7.18
C GLU A 18 8.51 -2.68 -6.05
N TYR A 19 9.40 -1.76 -6.38
CA TYR A 19 10.38 -1.19 -5.43
C TYR A 19 10.21 0.32 -5.38
N PRO A 20 9.21 0.85 -4.64
CA PRO A 20 8.91 2.28 -4.65
C PRO A 20 9.94 3.16 -3.96
N ALA A 21 10.71 2.60 -3.02
CA ALA A 21 11.74 3.34 -2.29
C ALA A 21 12.78 2.37 -1.72
N GLU A 22 13.88 2.91 -1.24
CA GLU A 22 14.92 2.08 -0.60
C GLU A 22 14.36 1.33 0.62
N GLY A 23 14.62 0.03 0.66
CA GLY A 23 14.17 -0.83 1.75
C GLY A 23 12.69 -1.16 1.73
N ILE A 24 11.96 -0.77 0.70
CA ILE A 24 10.53 -1.01 0.57
C ILE A 24 10.24 -1.73 -0.74
N ARG A 25 9.45 -2.79 -0.66
CA ARG A 25 8.89 -3.44 -1.85
C ARG A 25 7.42 -3.73 -1.64
N ARG A 26 6.67 -3.77 -2.72
CA ARG A 26 5.22 -3.96 -2.65
C ARG A 26 4.68 -4.80 -3.80
N LYS A 27 3.51 -5.37 -3.55
CA LYS A 27 2.68 -6.01 -4.57
C LYS A 27 1.28 -5.43 -4.50
N VAL A 28 0.76 -4.93 -5.60
CA VAL A 28 -0.66 -4.63 -5.70
C VAL A 28 -1.38 -5.96 -5.82
N MET A 29 -2.13 -6.34 -4.80
CA MET A 29 -2.70 -7.68 -4.73
C MET A 29 -4.06 -7.79 -5.40
N ALA A 30 -4.90 -6.78 -5.27
CA ALA A 30 -6.24 -6.79 -5.86
C ALA A 30 -6.74 -5.36 -6.01
N TYR A 31 -7.51 -5.08 -7.04
CA TYR A 31 -8.17 -3.80 -7.17
C TYR A 31 -9.35 -3.82 -8.14
N GLY A 32 -10.26 -2.90 -7.91
CA GLY A 32 -11.31 -2.46 -8.81
C GLY A 32 -11.35 -0.94 -8.73
N ASP A 33 -12.35 -0.29 -9.31
CA ASP A 33 -12.43 1.18 -9.34
C ASP A 33 -12.47 1.79 -7.94
N GLN A 34 -13.13 1.14 -6.99
CA GLN A 34 -13.42 1.71 -5.68
C GLN A 34 -12.58 1.13 -4.54
N LEU A 35 -11.73 0.15 -4.82
CA LEU A 35 -11.00 -0.55 -3.76
C LEU A 35 -9.69 -1.10 -4.28
N MET A 36 -8.65 -1.03 -3.45
CA MET A 36 -7.35 -1.61 -3.76
C MET A 36 -6.70 -2.13 -2.49
N ALA A 37 -6.07 -3.29 -2.59
CA ALA A 37 -5.25 -3.87 -1.52
C ALA A 37 -3.80 -3.98 -1.98
N VAL A 38 -2.87 -3.48 -1.15
CA VAL A 38 -1.43 -3.46 -1.45
C VAL A 38 -0.67 -4.08 -0.29
N TYR A 39 0.13 -5.09 -0.58
CA TYR A 39 1.01 -5.76 0.38
C TYR A 39 2.38 -5.08 0.33
N VAL A 40 2.91 -4.64 1.47
CA VAL A 40 4.14 -3.85 1.52
C VAL A 40 5.10 -4.41 2.58
N GLU A 41 6.33 -4.67 2.17
CA GLU A 41 7.41 -5.06 3.06
C GLU A 41 8.39 -3.92 3.26
N PHE A 42 8.77 -3.69 4.52
CA PHE A 42 9.75 -2.69 4.92
C PHE A 42 10.92 -3.38 5.60
N LYS A 43 12.13 -3.04 5.21
CA LYS A 43 13.31 -3.38 5.99
C LYS A 43 13.43 -2.44 7.18
N LYS A 44 14.05 -2.90 8.27
CA LYS A 44 14.32 -2.06 9.44
C LYS A 44 14.92 -0.72 9.02
N GLY A 45 14.35 0.37 9.50
CA GLY A 45 14.79 1.73 9.22
C GLY A 45 14.25 2.34 7.93
N ALA A 46 13.56 1.56 7.10
CA ALA A 46 12.97 2.08 5.87
C ALA A 46 11.87 3.10 6.19
N ILE A 47 11.80 4.14 5.37
CA ILE A 47 10.93 5.29 5.57
C ILE A 47 9.88 5.33 4.47
N GLY A 48 8.61 5.23 4.84
CA GLY A 48 7.50 5.63 3.99
C GLY A 48 7.33 7.13 4.15
N ALA A 49 7.81 7.91 3.17
CA ALA A 49 7.90 9.36 3.29
C ALA A 49 6.54 10.02 3.54
N MET A 50 6.57 11.13 4.28
CA MET A 50 5.36 11.92 4.53
C MET A 50 4.77 12.39 3.21
N HIS A 51 3.49 12.14 3.03
CA HIS A 51 2.73 12.50 1.83
C HIS A 51 1.24 12.56 2.15
N SER A 52 0.45 12.98 1.19
CA SER A 52 -1.02 12.97 1.30
C SER A 52 -1.64 12.55 -0.02
N HIS A 53 -2.86 12.10 0.03
CA HIS A 53 -3.65 11.72 -1.15
C HIS A 53 -5.14 11.86 -0.84
N PRO A 54 -6.00 12.06 -1.84
CA PRO A 54 -7.44 12.20 -1.61
C PRO A 54 -8.13 10.90 -1.20
N HIS A 55 -7.48 9.76 -1.40
CA HIS A 55 -8.02 8.44 -1.06
C HIS A 55 -8.14 8.26 0.45
N LEU A 56 -9.18 7.56 0.87
CA LEU A 56 -9.26 7.00 2.22
C LEU A 56 -8.34 5.78 2.28
N GLN A 57 -7.75 5.54 3.45
CA GLN A 57 -6.85 4.41 3.63
C GLN A 57 -7.07 3.77 4.99
N ILE A 58 -7.11 2.43 5.02
CA ILE A 58 -6.95 1.65 6.24
C ILE A 58 -5.71 0.80 6.04
N THR A 59 -4.89 0.69 7.07
CA THR A 59 -3.71 -0.16 7.05
C THR A 59 -3.75 -1.15 8.19
N TYR A 60 -3.45 -2.40 7.87
CA TYR A 60 -3.25 -3.48 8.83
C TYR A 60 -1.78 -3.83 8.92
N ILE A 61 -1.19 -3.80 10.11
CA ILE A 61 0.18 -4.25 10.32
C ILE A 61 0.16 -5.74 10.58
N GLN A 62 0.70 -6.52 9.64
CA GLN A 62 0.74 -7.97 9.76
C GLN A 62 1.83 -8.42 10.72
N SER A 63 3.01 -7.80 10.65
CA SER A 63 4.15 -8.15 11.50
C SER A 63 5.11 -6.97 11.64
N GLY A 64 5.95 -7.03 12.67
CA GLY A 64 6.93 -5.99 12.93
C GLY A 64 6.34 -4.80 13.69
N SER A 65 6.97 -3.65 13.55
CA SER A 65 6.54 -2.42 14.23
C SER A 65 6.94 -1.18 13.46
N PHE A 66 6.16 -0.11 13.64
CA PHE A 66 6.33 1.16 12.96
C PHE A 66 6.11 2.32 13.92
N ASP A 67 6.83 3.41 13.71
CA ASP A 67 6.40 4.72 14.16
C ASP A 67 5.51 5.30 13.05
N VAL A 68 4.26 5.60 13.39
CA VAL A 68 3.24 6.08 12.45
C VAL A 68 2.89 7.53 12.79
N GLN A 69 2.88 8.39 11.76
CA GLN A 69 2.44 9.77 11.92
C GLN A 69 1.29 10.06 10.98
N ILE A 70 0.17 10.54 11.52
CA ILE A 70 -1.03 10.89 10.75
C ILE A 70 -1.54 12.22 11.25
N ASP A 71 -1.52 13.23 10.37
CA ASP A 71 -2.04 14.58 10.66
C ASP A 71 -1.47 15.14 11.97
N GLY A 72 -0.16 14.97 12.17
CA GLY A 72 0.55 15.41 13.37
C GLY A 72 0.49 14.47 14.56
N ASN A 73 -0.40 13.48 14.56
CA ASN A 73 -0.50 12.49 15.64
C ASN A 73 0.52 11.38 15.41
N LYS A 74 1.25 11.01 16.45
CA LYS A 74 2.30 9.98 16.37
C LYS A 74 1.98 8.85 17.32
N GLU A 75 2.06 7.62 16.80
CA GLU A 75 1.86 6.40 17.59
C GLU A 75 2.84 5.33 17.13
N ARG A 76 3.30 4.53 18.07
CA ARG A 76 4.03 3.30 17.74
C ARG A 76 3.02 2.17 17.64
N GLN A 77 3.03 1.48 16.51
CA GLN A 77 2.14 0.35 16.24
C GLN A 77 2.92 -0.89 15.86
N LYS A 78 2.34 -2.05 16.11
CA LYS A 78 2.96 -3.37 15.91
C LYS A 78 1.99 -4.33 15.24
N GLY A 79 2.47 -5.50 14.91
CA GLY A 79 1.66 -6.56 14.31
C GLY A 79 0.33 -6.78 15.02
N GLY A 80 -0.76 -6.80 14.26
CA GLY A 80 -2.12 -6.87 14.74
C GLY A 80 -2.83 -5.52 14.83
N ASP A 81 -2.11 -4.42 14.83
CA ASP A 81 -2.69 -3.08 14.92
C ASP A 81 -3.16 -2.58 13.56
N PHE A 82 -4.12 -1.66 13.60
CA PHE A 82 -4.66 -0.98 12.42
C PHE A 82 -4.54 0.52 12.59
N TYR A 83 -4.48 1.25 11.48
CA TYR A 83 -4.69 2.69 11.50
C TYR A 83 -5.56 3.15 10.32
N TYR A 84 -6.20 4.30 10.51
CA TYR A 84 -7.08 4.92 9.52
C TYR A 84 -6.51 6.26 9.10
N ILE A 85 -6.47 6.51 7.80
CA ILE A 85 -5.99 7.77 7.24
C ILE A 85 -7.14 8.47 6.52
N PRO A 86 -7.61 9.61 7.07
CA PRO A 86 -8.62 10.42 6.39
C PRO A 86 -8.11 10.97 5.05
N ALA A 87 -9.03 11.31 4.18
CA ALA A 87 -8.68 11.94 2.91
C ALA A 87 -7.79 13.18 3.13
N ASN A 88 -6.70 13.27 2.38
CA ASN A 88 -5.75 14.38 2.38
C ASN A 88 -4.94 14.59 3.66
N ALA A 89 -5.08 13.73 4.66
CA ALA A 89 -4.25 13.80 5.87
C ALA A 89 -2.79 13.48 5.53
N VAL A 90 -1.86 14.32 5.96
CA VAL A 90 -0.44 14.10 5.76
C VAL A 90 0.01 12.96 6.68
N HIS A 91 0.65 11.94 6.12
CA HIS A 91 1.03 10.74 6.87
C HIS A 91 2.32 10.12 6.35
N GLY A 92 2.94 9.33 7.20
CA GLY A 92 4.13 8.55 6.88
C GLY A 92 4.46 7.59 7.99
N VAL A 93 5.40 6.71 7.73
CA VAL A 93 5.83 5.66 8.67
C VAL A 93 7.33 5.46 8.63
N VAL A 94 7.88 4.97 9.73
CA VAL A 94 9.26 4.47 9.80
C VAL A 94 9.21 3.07 10.37
N ALA A 95 9.80 2.11 9.68
CA ALA A 95 9.87 0.74 10.17
C ALA A 95 10.93 0.63 11.26
N LEU A 96 10.56 0.12 12.42
CA LEU A 96 11.46 -0.05 13.57
C LEU A 96 12.20 -1.39 13.52
N GLU A 97 11.71 -2.32 12.74
CA GLU A 97 12.27 -3.64 12.44
C GLU A 97 11.75 -4.07 11.07
N ASP A 98 12.21 -5.22 10.56
CA ASP A 98 11.64 -5.77 9.34
C ASP A 98 10.15 -6.01 9.55
N SER A 99 9.32 -5.42 8.70
CA SER A 99 7.88 -5.31 8.96
C SER A 99 7.07 -5.48 7.68
N ILE A 100 5.82 -5.90 7.86
CA ILE A 100 4.86 -6.08 6.78
C ILE A 100 3.58 -5.35 7.15
N LEU A 101 3.07 -4.54 6.22
CA LEU A 101 1.74 -3.96 6.34
C LEU A 101 0.94 -4.19 5.06
N ILE A 102 -0.36 -4.09 5.18
CA ILE A 102 -1.28 -4.18 4.06
C ILE A 102 -2.12 -2.90 4.05
N ASP A 103 -2.03 -2.16 2.93
CA ASP A 103 -2.79 -0.94 2.71
C ASP A 103 -4.05 -1.25 1.93
N PHE A 104 -5.17 -0.66 2.35
CA PHE A 104 -6.44 -0.69 1.63
C PHE A 104 -6.83 0.73 1.29
N PHE A 105 -7.10 1.00 0.01
CA PHE A 105 -7.47 2.33 -0.48
C PHE A 105 -8.86 2.32 -1.10
N THR A 106 -9.56 3.44 -0.96
CA THR A 106 -10.79 3.72 -1.70
C THR A 106 -10.85 5.20 -2.10
N PRO A 107 -11.05 5.53 -3.37
CA PRO A 107 -10.97 4.64 -4.54
C PRO A 107 -9.57 4.05 -4.74
N MET A 108 -9.37 3.27 -5.78
CA MET A 108 -8.07 2.69 -6.08
C MET A 108 -7.03 3.79 -6.41
N ARG A 109 -5.75 3.51 -6.12
CA ARG A 109 -4.62 4.39 -6.43
C ARG A 109 -4.21 4.18 -7.88
N GLU A 110 -4.64 5.06 -8.78
CA GLU A 110 -4.27 4.99 -10.19
C GLU A 110 -2.76 5.12 -10.42
N ASP A 111 -2.09 5.88 -9.58
CA ASP A 111 -0.64 6.07 -9.64
C ASP A 111 0.15 4.79 -9.32
N PHE A 112 -0.50 3.77 -8.76
CA PHE A 112 0.11 2.45 -8.53
C PHE A 112 -0.02 1.53 -9.74
N ILE A 113 -0.83 1.87 -10.73
CA ILE A 113 -1.05 1.04 -11.90
C ILE A 113 -0.04 1.42 -12.99
N PRO A 114 0.78 0.46 -13.50
CA PRO A 114 1.72 0.75 -14.58
C PRO A 114 1.02 1.28 -15.84
N LYS A 115 1.68 2.17 -16.56
CA LYS A 115 1.11 2.79 -17.78
C LYS A 115 0.66 1.76 -18.82
N GLU A 116 1.45 0.72 -19.05
CA GLU A 116 1.15 -0.35 -19.99
C GLU A 116 -0.09 -1.14 -19.58
N VAL A 117 -0.32 -1.32 -18.29
CA VAL A 117 -1.52 -1.98 -17.77
C VAL A 117 -2.74 -1.10 -18.00
N LYS A 118 -2.64 0.20 -17.73
CA LYS A 118 -3.72 1.15 -17.99
C LYS A 118 -4.11 1.18 -19.47
N ALA A 119 -3.13 1.16 -20.36
CA ALA A 119 -3.37 1.14 -21.80
C ALA A 119 -4.11 -0.14 -22.23
N MET A 120 -3.75 -1.29 -21.67
CA MET A 120 -4.42 -2.56 -21.94
C MET A 120 -5.85 -2.56 -21.42
N GLU A 121 -6.10 -2.04 -20.24
CA GLU A 121 -7.43 -1.94 -19.65
C GLU A 121 -8.34 -1.02 -20.48
N ALA A 122 -7.80 0.09 -20.96
CA ALA A 122 -8.55 1.02 -21.81
C ALA A 122 -8.98 0.40 -23.16
N VAL A 123 -8.13 -0.44 -23.73
CA VAL A 123 -8.39 -1.13 -25.01
C VAL A 123 -9.30 -2.33 -24.82
N GLY A 124 -9.16 -3.03 -23.70
CA GLY A 124 -9.91 -4.24 -23.41
C GLY A 124 -11.29 -4.01 -22.81
N ALA A 125 -11.65 -2.77 -22.57
CA ALA A 125 -12.94 -2.42 -21.94
C ALA A 125 -14.16 -2.68 -22.83
#